data_b4d622cda240afac9633af5a47b9f4df
#
_entry.id   b4d622cda240afac9633af5a47b9f4df
#
_cell.length_a   1.000
_cell.length_b   1.000
_cell.length_c   1.000
_cell.angle_alpha   90.00
_cell.angle_beta   90.00
_cell.angle_gamma   90.00
#
_symmetry.space_group_name_H-M   'P 1'
#
loop_
_entity.id
_entity.type
_entity.pdbx_description
1 polymer ?
#
loop_
_entity_poly.entity_id
_entity_poly.type
_entity_poly.pdbx_seq_one_letter_code
_entity_poly.pdbx_strand_id
1 'polypeptide(L)'
;MLVNPDISFVEIGTSSAIATKGFLEQLLSWPFHPMGAGGEGWFETSTMKVGMHGNDPTPGFLVFFGVPDLDKAMSDVVKLGGSSEAPTEEPGFGRFSMCVDPSGLKFGLHQRPTGG
;
A
#
# COMPACT_ATOMS: atom_id res chain seq x y z
N MET A 1 -6.93 20.90 -8.59
CA MET A 1 -5.57 20.40 -8.85
C MET A 1 -5.00 19.77 -7.59
N LEU A 2 -4.42 18.60 -7.72
CA LEU A 2 -3.77 17.96 -6.58
C LEU A 2 -2.42 18.64 -6.31
N VAL A 3 -2.13 18.87 -5.03
CA VAL A 3 -0.87 19.46 -4.62
C VAL A 3 0.09 18.34 -4.29
N ASN A 4 0.89 17.97 -5.28
CA ASN A 4 1.97 16.96 -5.12
C ASN A 4 1.55 15.72 -4.31
N PRO A 5 0.67 14.87 -4.85
CA PRO A 5 0.41 13.58 -4.20
C PRO A 5 1.73 12.87 -3.93
N ASP A 6 1.84 12.26 -2.78
CA ASP A 6 3.07 11.56 -2.41
C ASP A 6 2.89 10.05 -2.54
N ILE A 7 3.97 9.31 -2.34
CA ILE A 7 3.89 7.87 -2.14
C ILE A 7 3.67 7.68 -0.66
N SER A 8 2.48 7.20 -0.27
CA SER A 8 2.08 7.15 1.14
C SER A 8 2.36 5.80 1.78
N PHE A 9 2.48 4.74 0.98
CA PHE A 9 2.61 3.39 1.52
C PHE A 9 3.09 2.47 0.42
N VAL A 10 3.81 1.42 0.81
CA VAL A 10 4.21 0.34 -0.10
C VAL A 10 3.82 -0.97 0.56
N GLU A 11 3.18 -1.85 -0.20
CA GLU A 11 2.83 -3.19 0.29
C GLU A 11 3.68 -4.23 -0.43
N ILE A 12 4.39 -5.03 0.33
CA ILE A 12 5.15 -6.16 -0.19
C ILE A 12 4.26 -7.38 -0.22
N GLY A 13 4.07 -7.98 -1.40
CA GLY A 13 3.48 -9.30 -1.52
C GLY A 13 4.58 -10.31 -1.75
N THR A 14 4.63 -11.37 -0.93
CA THR A 14 5.67 -12.37 -1.06
C THR A 14 5.07 -13.76 -0.91
N SER A 15 5.72 -14.76 -1.47
CA SER A 15 5.29 -16.15 -1.29
C SER A 15 5.53 -16.64 0.13
N SER A 16 6.53 -16.07 0.83
CA SER A 16 6.84 -16.44 2.21
C SER A 16 7.17 -15.19 3.02
N ALA A 17 6.24 -14.75 3.85
CA ALA A 17 6.44 -13.58 4.69
C ALA A 17 7.61 -13.78 5.65
N ILE A 18 7.73 -14.99 6.23
CA ILE A 18 8.81 -15.28 7.18
C ILE A 18 10.18 -15.15 6.54
N ALA A 19 10.34 -15.68 5.32
CA ALA A 19 11.63 -15.63 4.63
C ALA A 19 11.99 -14.20 4.23
N THR A 20 11.02 -13.47 3.68
CA THR A 20 11.24 -12.08 3.27
C THR A 20 11.53 -11.18 4.47
N LYS A 21 10.79 -11.38 5.58
CA LYS A 21 11.02 -10.63 6.81
C LYS A 21 12.46 -10.78 7.28
N GLY A 22 12.92 -12.03 7.41
CA GLY A 22 14.28 -12.28 7.88
C GLY A 22 15.34 -11.68 6.96
N PHE A 23 15.12 -11.77 5.65
CA PHE A 23 16.05 -11.22 4.67
C PHE A 23 16.14 -9.68 4.78
N LEU A 24 14.99 -9.01 4.80
CA LEU A 24 14.96 -7.56 4.83
C LEU A 24 15.43 -7.00 6.17
N GLU A 25 15.12 -7.67 7.28
CA GLU A 25 15.63 -7.24 8.59
C GLU A 25 17.15 -7.28 8.63
N GLN A 26 17.75 -8.31 8.08
CA GLN A 26 19.21 -8.43 8.07
C GLN A 26 19.84 -7.47 7.08
N LEU A 27 19.22 -7.28 5.92
CA LEU A 27 19.78 -6.43 4.87
C LEU A 27 19.67 -4.95 5.24
N LEU A 28 18.51 -4.52 5.75
CA LEU A 28 18.17 -3.10 5.89
C LEU A 28 18.07 -2.63 7.34
N SER A 29 18.05 -3.56 8.27
CA SER A 29 17.92 -3.25 9.71
C SER A 29 16.66 -2.45 10.04
N TRP A 30 15.59 -2.62 9.24
CA TRP A 30 14.32 -1.97 9.52
C TRP A 30 13.61 -2.65 10.69
N PRO A 31 13.11 -1.90 11.67
CA PRO A 31 12.24 -2.48 12.70
C PRO A 31 10.97 -3.06 12.08
N PHE A 32 10.56 -4.24 12.53
CA PHE A 32 9.36 -4.90 12.05
C PHE A 32 8.30 -4.93 13.14
N HIS A 33 7.06 -4.60 12.78
CA HIS A 33 5.92 -4.61 13.69
C HIS A 33 4.95 -5.69 13.22
N PRO A 34 4.89 -6.83 13.92
CA PRO A 34 4.02 -7.93 13.46
C PRO A 34 2.54 -7.61 13.66
N MET A 35 1.73 -8.13 12.74
CA MET A 35 0.27 -8.05 12.80
C MET A 35 -0.29 -9.45 12.60
N GLY A 36 -0.24 -10.28 13.64
CA GLY A 36 -0.67 -11.66 13.56
C GLY A 36 0.49 -12.62 13.64
N ALA A 37 0.19 -13.92 13.50
CA ALA A 37 1.16 -14.99 13.74
C ALA A 37 1.85 -15.52 12.49
N GLY A 38 1.41 -15.11 11.30
CA GLY A 38 1.90 -15.66 10.05
C GLY A 38 3.07 -14.94 9.40
N GLY A 39 3.70 -14.01 10.12
CA GLY A 39 4.81 -13.23 9.58
C GLY A 39 4.38 -11.94 8.93
N GLU A 40 3.07 -11.70 8.80
CA GLU A 40 2.55 -10.45 8.25
C GLU A 40 2.76 -9.30 9.21
N GLY A 41 2.87 -8.10 8.67
CA GLY A 41 3.03 -6.91 9.47
C GLY A 41 3.57 -5.77 8.62
N TRP A 42 4.35 -4.88 9.24
CA TRP A 42 4.91 -3.77 8.51
C TRP A 42 6.29 -3.40 9.03
N PHE A 43 7.11 -2.90 8.13
CA PHE A 43 8.44 -2.40 8.46
C PHE A 43 8.37 -0.90 8.66
N GLU A 44 9.12 -0.43 9.65
CA GLU A 44 9.29 0.99 9.87
C GLU A 44 10.52 1.47 9.12
N THR A 45 10.33 2.44 8.21
CA THR A 45 11.43 3.02 7.46
C THR A 45 11.57 4.49 7.83
N SER A 46 12.58 5.15 7.30
CA SER A 46 12.79 6.58 7.61
C SER A 46 11.74 7.49 6.96
N THR A 47 10.99 7.00 5.98
CA THR A 47 10.05 7.84 5.24
C THR A 47 8.60 7.37 5.34
N MET A 48 8.35 6.07 5.38
CA MET A 48 6.98 5.56 5.38
C MET A 48 6.95 4.14 5.94
N LYS A 49 5.75 3.66 6.23
CA LYS A 49 5.55 2.26 6.57
C LYS A 49 5.55 1.43 5.30
N VAL A 50 6.12 0.24 5.38
CA VAL A 50 6.10 -0.74 4.29
C VAL A 50 5.43 -2.00 4.83
N GLY A 51 4.22 -2.28 4.35
CA GLY A 51 3.46 -3.45 4.76
C GLY A 51 3.94 -4.71 4.06
N MET A 52 3.60 -5.86 4.62
CA MET A 52 3.97 -7.14 4.01
C MET A 52 2.93 -8.20 4.31
N HIS A 53 2.58 -8.96 3.28
CA HIS A 53 1.75 -10.17 3.41
C HIS A 53 2.39 -11.33 2.67
N GLY A 54 2.10 -12.53 3.14
CA GLY A 54 2.60 -13.76 2.53
C GLY A 54 1.59 -14.42 1.63
N ASN A 55 1.93 -15.61 1.17
CA ASN A 55 1.08 -16.46 0.33
C ASN A 55 0.61 -15.77 -0.95
N ASP A 56 1.44 -14.89 -1.47
CA ASP A 56 1.12 -14.16 -2.71
C ASP A 56 1.74 -14.94 -3.88
N PRO A 57 0.91 -15.43 -4.82
CA PRO A 57 1.43 -16.18 -5.97
C PRO A 57 2.19 -15.31 -6.96
N THR A 58 2.07 -13.99 -6.83
CA THR A 58 2.73 -13.04 -7.74
C THR A 58 3.53 -12.04 -6.91
N PRO A 59 4.72 -12.44 -6.43
CA PRO A 59 5.50 -11.56 -5.55
C PRO A 59 5.83 -10.21 -6.21
N GLY A 60 5.82 -9.16 -5.40
CA GLY A 60 6.14 -7.83 -5.90
C GLY A 60 5.78 -6.75 -4.90
N PHE A 61 5.94 -5.51 -5.36
CA PHE A 61 5.64 -4.33 -4.57
C PHE A 61 4.41 -3.65 -5.13
N LEU A 62 3.52 -3.20 -4.25
CA LEU A 62 2.37 -2.40 -4.62
C LEU A 62 2.54 -1.03 -3.99
N VAL A 63 2.54 0.01 -4.83
CA VAL A 63 2.74 1.38 -4.39
C VAL A 63 1.40 2.07 -4.22
N PHE A 64 1.23 2.79 -3.12
CA PHE A 64 0.03 3.59 -2.84
C PHE A 64 0.37 5.06 -2.95
N PHE A 65 -0.42 5.80 -3.72
CA PHE A 65 -0.30 7.24 -3.83
C PHE A 65 -1.25 7.91 -2.84
N GLY A 66 -0.72 8.81 -2.02
CA GLY A 66 -1.52 9.53 -1.05
C GLY A 66 -2.28 10.67 -1.74
N VAL A 67 -3.59 10.71 -1.52
CA VAL A 67 -4.46 11.74 -2.12
C VAL A 67 -5.32 12.36 -1.01
N PRO A 68 -5.69 13.64 -1.15
CA PRO A 68 -6.51 14.31 -0.14
C PRO A 68 -7.98 13.88 -0.18
N ASP A 69 -8.46 13.41 -1.31
CA ASP A 69 -9.87 13.05 -1.51
C ASP A 69 -9.93 11.78 -2.34
N LEU A 70 -10.15 10.67 -1.67
CA LEU A 70 -10.14 9.36 -2.34
C LEU A 70 -11.26 9.24 -3.36
N ASP A 71 -12.47 9.69 -3.00
CA ASP A 71 -13.61 9.53 -3.90
C ASP A 71 -13.39 10.29 -5.22
N LYS A 72 -12.86 11.50 -5.12
CA LYS A 72 -12.53 12.27 -6.32
C LYS A 72 -11.46 11.59 -7.13
N ALA A 73 -10.40 11.12 -6.48
CA ALA A 73 -9.31 10.44 -7.19
C ALA A 73 -9.78 9.17 -7.89
N MET A 74 -10.65 8.38 -7.23
CA MET A 74 -11.22 7.18 -7.85
C MET A 74 -12.04 7.53 -9.10
N SER A 75 -12.83 8.58 -9.02
CA SER A 75 -13.59 9.06 -10.17
C SER A 75 -12.67 9.48 -11.32
N ASP A 76 -11.57 10.15 -10.99
CA ASP A 76 -10.61 10.58 -12.01
C ASP A 76 -9.91 9.37 -12.66
N VAL A 77 -9.62 8.31 -11.90
CA VAL A 77 -9.06 7.09 -12.47
C VAL A 77 -9.96 6.55 -13.59
N VAL A 78 -11.26 6.48 -13.33
CA VAL A 78 -12.21 5.96 -14.32
C VAL A 78 -12.28 6.90 -15.54
N LYS A 79 -12.31 8.21 -15.31
CA LYS A 79 -12.35 9.18 -16.41
C LYS A 79 -11.12 9.09 -17.29
N LEU A 80 -9.98 8.73 -16.72
CA LEU A 80 -8.71 8.62 -17.44
C LEU A 80 -8.48 7.23 -18.05
N GLY A 81 -9.49 6.35 -17.99
CA GLY A 81 -9.43 5.07 -18.65
C GLY A 81 -8.97 3.90 -17.80
N GLY A 82 -8.74 4.14 -16.51
CA GLY A 82 -8.40 3.08 -15.58
C GLY A 82 -9.62 2.51 -14.87
N SER A 83 -9.37 1.73 -13.82
CA SER A 83 -10.44 1.18 -13.00
C SER A 83 -10.04 1.26 -11.53
N SER A 84 -11.05 1.36 -10.66
CA SER A 84 -10.83 1.36 -9.22
C SER A 84 -11.84 0.43 -8.55
N GLU A 85 -11.37 -0.29 -7.53
CA GLU A 85 -12.25 -1.14 -6.72
C GLU A 85 -12.93 -0.30 -5.66
N ALA A 86 -14.02 -0.84 -5.09
CA ALA A 86 -14.72 -0.17 -4.00
C ALA A 86 -13.74 0.16 -2.88
N PRO A 87 -13.90 1.32 -2.24
CA PRO A 87 -12.95 1.72 -1.20
C PRO A 87 -13.08 0.85 0.04
N THR A 88 -11.96 0.65 0.71
CA THR A 88 -11.89 -0.05 1.98
C THR A 88 -11.42 0.94 3.04
N GLU A 89 -12.00 0.84 4.23
CA GLU A 89 -11.53 1.64 5.36
C GLU A 89 -10.84 0.73 6.35
N GLU A 90 -9.63 1.11 6.76
CA GLU A 90 -8.85 0.34 7.72
C GLU A 90 -8.46 1.25 8.89
N PRO A 91 -8.86 0.92 10.13
CA PRO A 91 -8.53 1.73 11.29
C PRO A 91 -7.01 1.94 11.41
N GLY A 92 -6.61 3.20 11.64
CA GLY A 92 -5.22 3.56 11.76
C GLY A 92 -4.49 3.78 10.43
N PHE A 93 -5.00 3.21 9.35
CA PHE A 93 -4.43 3.37 8.02
C PHE A 93 -5.17 4.42 7.20
N GLY A 94 -6.50 4.40 7.24
CA GLY A 94 -7.35 5.31 6.49
C GLY A 94 -8.19 4.57 5.45
N ARG A 95 -8.53 5.27 4.38
CA ARG A 95 -9.32 4.71 3.27
C ARG A 95 -8.42 4.48 2.07
N PHE A 96 -8.67 3.40 1.36
CA PHE A 96 -7.86 3.12 0.16
C PHE A 96 -8.69 2.39 -0.89
N SER A 97 -8.22 2.48 -2.14
CA SER A 97 -8.79 1.75 -3.26
C SER A 97 -7.68 1.14 -4.09
N MET A 98 -7.86 -0.10 -4.49
CA MET A 98 -6.96 -0.76 -5.42
C MET A 98 -7.36 -0.37 -6.83
N CYS A 99 -6.39 0.06 -7.62
CA CYS A 99 -6.64 0.62 -8.95
C CYS A 99 -5.77 -0.04 -10.00
N VAL A 100 -6.19 0.14 -11.25
CA VAL A 100 -5.43 -0.32 -12.42
C VAL A 100 -5.44 0.80 -13.45
N ASP A 101 -4.27 1.11 -14.02
CA ASP A 101 -4.19 2.11 -15.06
C ASP A 101 -4.62 1.52 -16.42
N PRO A 102 -4.69 2.32 -17.49
CA PRO A 102 -5.13 1.80 -18.80
C PRO A 102 -4.24 0.72 -19.38
N SER A 103 -3.00 0.58 -18.94
CA SER A 103 -2.09 -0.44 -19.43
C SER A 103 -2.03 -1.69 -18.57
N GLY A 104 -2.79 -1.73 -17.47
CA GLY A 104 -2.80 -2.87 -16.56
C GLY A 104 -1.90 -2.73 -15.34
N LEU A 105 -1.30 -1.57 -15.15
CA LEU A 105 -0.45 -1.33 -13.97
C LEU A 105 -1.30 -1.21 -12.72
N LYS A 106 -1.02 -2.05 -11.72
CA LYS A 106 -1.73 -2.03 -10.45
C LYS A 106 -1.09 -1.03 -9.50
N PHE A 107 -1.92 -0.28 -8.79
CA PHE A 107 -1.46 0.66 -7.76
C PHE A 107 -2.59 0.89 -6.77
N GLY A 108 -2.28 1.55 -5.66
CA GLY A 108 -3.28 1.91 -4.67
C GLY A 108 -3.45 3.42 -4.59
N LEU A 109 -4.65 3.86 -4.23
CA LEU A 109 -4.90 5.24 -3.82
C LEU A 109 -5.22 5.21 -2.34
N HIS A 110 -4.66 6.14 -1.58
CA HIS A 110 -4.74 6.13 -0.13
C HIS A 110 -5.06 7.52 0.39
N GLN A 111 -6.11 7.61 1.18
CA GLN A 111 -6.47 8.82 1.92
C GLN A 111 -6.17 8.54 3.38
N ARG A 112 -5.19 9.25 3.94
CA ARG A 112 -4.79 9.07 5.33
C ARG A 112 -5.93 9.46 6.27
N PRO A 113 -5.93 8.92 7.50
CA PRO A 113 -6.95 9.34 8.47
C PRO A 113 -6.90 10.84 8.70
N THR A 114 -8.09 11.44 8.87
CA THR A 114 -8.19 12.86 9.19
C THR A 114 -8.19 13.06 10.68
N GLY A 115 -7.85 14.27 11.12
CA GLY A 115 -7.95 14.65 12.50
C GLY A 115 -6.84 14.17 13.38
N GLY A 116 -5.74 13.77 12.83
CA GLY A 116 -4.50 13.48 13.53
C GLY A 116 -4.56 12.83 14.87
#